data_abe55259c25ef1def24678f4632b8998
#
_entry.id   abe55259c25ef1def24678f4632b8998
#
_cell.length_a   1.000
_cell.length_b   1.000
_cell.length_c   1.000
_cell.angle_alpha   90.00
_cell.angle_beta   90.00
_cell.angle_gamma   90.00
#
_symmetry.space_group_name_H-M   'P 1'
#
loop_
_entity.id
_entity.type
_entity.pdbx_description
1 polymer ?
#
loop_
_entity_poly.entity_id
_entity_poly.type
_entity_poly.pdbx_seq_one_letter_code
_entity_poly.pdbx_strand_id
1 'polypeptide(L)'
;MKNNFAKWKPYFFLAILLLSLIPLIWLGRYNYPTGDDYYYGAETHLVWQQTGSIIQTLDAACAGVADSYQIWQGTYSALFLMYLAPNAFSNTAYHLVTFVILLLLCGGIFYLLCPLFRRFLPGTCGEWITVSSILSFLCIQTVEFQCDSFYWYNGSMYYTGFFAVTLFFLGTLFRYLDNGKRILLLPLLLFAVFLGGGNYVSLLPCMLLSVTITLLLLLQKNKKAYICGITSVVLLLSFAVSAMAPGNHVRQSGMWKIPAWKAIAKCLLQGIRYTFAWTGLWWVLAALLLLPVFLRILQKKNGAFFSHPILFTGYAYGLFCSMSCPLFYTMNSTGPGRAVAIVYYMFLLISFTVFFYWIGFVLLKMQARPNPPERIEVSGKLNTARYLAMAVLLFSILCTGLWQETSAMKAIRVLTDGEAAAYAAEYEDRLLLLNDPEVTDVVLTPFIHQPALIYTGDLPGDPEDPTSRKVAQYFQKTSLYVNYGNN
;
A
#
# COMPACT_ATOMS: atom_id res chain seq x y z
N MET A 1 23.92 -33.17 -6.09
CA MET A 1 23.30 -32.06 -6.81
C MET A 1 21.90 -31.67 -6.31
N LYS A 2 21.00 -32.59 -5.88
CA LYS A 2 19.65 -32.26 -5.36
C LYS A 2 19.65 -31.34 -4.11
N ASN A 3 20.64 -31.39 -3.24
CA ASN A 3 20.68 -30.60 -1.99
C ASN A 3 21.07 -29.11 -2.19
N ASN A 4 21.80 -28.79 -3.26
CA ASN A 4 22.20 -27.39 -3.50
C ASN A 4 21.07 -26.56 -4.10
N PHE A 5 20.27 -27.13 -4.99
CA PHE A 5 19.15 -26.44 -5.62
C PHE A 5 18.06 -25.99 -4.60
N ALA A 6 17.86 -26.80 -3.54
CA ALA A 6 16.91 -26.46 -2.48
C ALA A 6 17.34 -25.23 -1.65
N LYS A 7 18.65 -25.00 -1.51
CA LYS A 7 19.20 -23.84 -0.78
C LYS A 7 19.08 -22.54 -1.56
N TRP A 8 19.11 -22.58 -2.91
CA TRP A 8 19.07 -21.38 -3.77
C TRP A 8 17.66 -20.90 -4.13
N LYS A 9 16.63 -21.76 -3.99
CA LYS A 9 15.24 -21.41 -4.32
C LYS A 9 14.72 -20.10 -3.70
N PRO A 10 14.95 -19.80 -2.42
CA PRO A 10 14.46 -18.56 -1.82
C PRO A 10 15.08 -17.32 -2.46
N TYR A 11 16.38 -17.39 -2.77
CA TYR A 11 17.13 -16.28 -3.36
C TYR A 11 16.75 -16.06 -4.82
N PHE A 12 16.28 -17.10 -5.52
CA PHE A 12 15.75 -16.98 -6.88
C PHE A 12 14.50 -16.08 -6.93
N PHE A 13 13.52 -16.30 -6.05
CA PHE A 13 12.33 -15.44 -6.00
C PHE A 13 12.64 -14.02 -5.51
N LEU A 14 13.58 -13.90 -4.58
CA LEU A 14 14.07 -12.59 -4.15
C LEU A 14 14.78 -11.86 -5.31
N ALA A 15 15.60 -12.54 -6.08
CA ALA A 15 16.27 -11.95 -7.23
C ALA A 15 15.26 -11.50 -8.31
N ILE A 16 14.24 -12.32 -8.61
CA ILE A 16 13.15 -11.92 -9.53
C ILE A 16 12.46 -10.66 -9.03
N LEU A 17 12.10 -10.61 -7.75
CA LEU A 17 11.52 -9.41 -7.16
C LEU A 17 12.45 -8.21 -7.37
N LEU A 18 13.70 -8.28 -6.92
CA LEU A 18 14.64 -7.16 -7.00
C LEU A 18 14.89 -6.71 -8.44
N LEU A 19 15.08 -7.64 -9.38
CA LEU A 19 15.23 -7.31 -10.81
C LEU A 19 13.99 -6.62 -11.37
N SER A 20 12.81 -7.04 -10.95
CA SER A 20 11.55 -6.43 -11.41
C SER A 20 11.30 -5.02 -10.86
N LEU A 21 12.00 -4.61 -9.78
CA LEU A 21 11.94 -3.24 -9.25
C LEU A 21 12.84 -2.26 -10.01
N ILE A 22 13.89 -2.74 -10.68
CA ILE A 22 14.87 -1.87 -11.35
C ILE A 22 14.22 -0.90 -12.34
N PRO A 23 13.35 -1.35 -13.28
CA PRO A 23 12.73 -0.43 -14.24
C PRO A 23 11.86 0.62 -13.57
N LEU A 24 11.15 0.25 -12.49
CA LEU A 24 10.28 1.16 -11.74
C LEU A 24 11.10 2.26 -11.06
N ILE A 25 12.19 1.87 -10.39
CA ILE A 25 13.09 2.81 -9.71
C ILE A 25 13.79 3.70 -10.73
N TRP A 26 14.18 3.14 -11.88
CA TRP A 26 14.82 3.91 -12.95
C TRP A 26 13.86 4.95 -13.55
N LEU A 27 12.61 4.58 -13.80
CA LEU A 27 11.57 5.51 -14.25
C LEU A 27 11.33 6.63 -13.23
N GLY A 28 11.52 6.37 -11.94
CA GLY A 28 11.42 7.39 -10.88
C GLY A 28 12.34 8.60 -11.06
N ARG A 29 13.40 8.50 -11.88
CA ARG A 29 14.27 9.64 -12.23
C ARG A 29 13.58 10.69 -13.11
N TYR A 30 12.50 10.30 -13.78
CA TYR A 30 11.69 11.15 -14.65
C TYR A 30 10.38 11.57 -13.97
N ASN A 31 10.29 11.36 -12.65
CA ASN A 31 9.11 11.67 -11.85
C ASN A 31 9.23 13.05 -11.23
N TYR A 32 8.24 13.90 -11.43
CA TYR A 32 8.21 15.29 -10.97
C TYR A 32 6.97 15.57 -10.11
N PRO A 33 7.02 16.61 -9.23
CA PRO A 33 5.88 17.05 -8.45
C PRO A 33 4.72 17.51 -9.34
N THR A 34 3.51 17.37 -8.85
CA THR A 34 2.28 17.81 -9.51
C THR A 34 1.56 18.87 -8.69
N GLY A 35 0.42 19.38 -9.18
CA GLY A 35 -0.32 20.45 -8.55
C GLY A 35 -0.52 20.29 -7.04
N ASP A 36 -0.99 19.12 -6.59
CA ASP A 36 -1.22 18.85 -5.17
C ASP A 36 0.09 18.83 -4.35
N ASP A 37 1.20 18.35 -4.91
CA ASP A 37 2.49 18.33 -4.20
C ASP A 37 3.01 19.75 -3.96
N TYR A 38 2.84 20.62 -4.95
CA TYR A 38 3.13 22.04 -4.81
C TYR A 38 2.13 22.73 -3.89
N TYR A 39 0.85 22.40 -3.98
CA TYR A 39 -0.20 22.98 -3.14
C TYR A 39 0.11 22.83 -1.65
N TYR A 40 0.42 21.62 -1.21
CA TYR A 40 0.76 21.38 0.20
C TYR A 40 2.18 21.85 0.53
N GLY A 41 3.13 21.72 -0.39
CA GLY A 41 4.53 22.09 -0.18
C GLY A 41 4.81 23.59 -0.22
N ALA A 42 3.90 24.47 -0.65
CA ALA A 42 4.19 25.86 -0.93
C ALA A 42 4.77 26.63 0.27
N GLU A 43 4.11 26.58 1.42
CA GLU A 43 4.53 27.35 2.61
C GLU A 43 5.81 26.78 3.23
N THR A 44 5.92 25.48 3.33
CA THR A 44 7.11 24.79 3.85
C THR A 44 8.34 25.04 2.96
N HIS A 45 8.13 25.07 1.64
CA HIS A 45 9.17 25.40 0.66
C HIS A 45 9.70 26.83 0.85
N LEU A 46 8.80 27.82 0.96
CA LEU A 46 9.18 29.21 1.18
C LEU A 46 9.96 29.39 2.48
N VAL A 47 9.49 28.78 3.57
CA VAL A 47 10.21 28.82 4.86
C VAL A 47 11.58 28.16 4.74
N TRP A 48 11.67 27.02 4.06
CA TRP A 48 12.95 26.34 3.82
C TRP A 48 13.91 27.19 2.99
N GLN A 49 13.44 27.81 1.91
CA GLN A 49 14.25 28.70 1.07
C GLN A 49 14.77 29.93 1.85
N GLN A 50 13.90 30.53 2.67
CA GLN A 50 14.25 31.75 3.40
C GLN A 50 15.18 31.51 4.58
N THR A 51 15.06 30.36 5.24
CA THR A 51 15.71 30.15 6.54
C THR A 51 16.73 29.01 6.56
N GLY A 52 16.61 28.03 5.67
CA GLY A 52 17.40 26.80 5.72
C GLY A 52 17.19 25.99 7.02
N SER A 53 16.19 26.34 7.83
CA SER A 53 15.97 25.77 9.16
C SER A 53 14.94 24.65 9.11
N ILE A 54 15.35 23.41 9.39
CA ILE A 54 14.45 22.27 9.51
C ILE A 54 13.38 22.51 10.60
N ILE A 55 13.74 23.14 11.72
CA ILE A 55 12.80 23.40 12.83
C ILE A 55 11.68 24.32 12.36
N GLN A 56 12.02 25.44 11.70
CA GLN A 56 11.01 26.38 11.20
C GLN A 56 10.15 25.75 10.09
N THR A 57 10.73 24.91 9.25
CA THR A 57 9.97 24.15 8.23
C THR A 57 9.01 23.15 8.86
N LEU A 58 9.41 22.47 9.95
CA LEU A 58 8.51 21.60 10.71
C LEU A 58 7.38 22.37 11.39
N ASP A 59 7.68 23.58 11.95
CA ASP A 59 6.68 24.45 12.54
C ASP A 59 5.64 24.91 11.50
N ALA A 60 6.11 25.30 10.30
CA ALA A 60 5.23 25.63 9.17
C ALA A 60 4.34 24.45 8.76
N ALA A 61 4.90 23.23 8.69
CA ALA A 61 4.11 22.03 8.42
C ALA A 61 3.07 21.77 9.51
N CYS A 62 3.41 21.95 10.78
CA CYS A 62 2.44 21.82 11.90
C CYS A 62 1.34 22.87 11.83
N ALA A 63 1.66 24.11 11.47
CA ALA A 63 0.66 25.16 11.24
C ALA A 63 -0.30 24.80 10.10
N GLY A 64 0.23 24.36 8.95
CA GLY A 64 -0.58 23.89 7.83
C GLY A 64 -1.51 22.72 8.20
N VAL A 65 -1.01 21.77 9.01
CA VAL A 65 -1.85 20.67 9.56
C VAL A 65 -2.97 21.22 10.43
N ALA A 66 -2.69 22.19 11.33
CA ALA A 66 -3.69 22.77 12.20
C ALA A 66 -4.79 23.50 11.39
N ASP A 67 -4.43 24.26 10.38
CA ASP A 67 -5.37 24.92 9.47
C ASP A 67 -6.22 23.91 8.71
N SER A 68 -5.58 22.91 8.07
CA SER A 68 -6.30 21.86 7.34
C SER A 68 -7.22 21.04 8.22
N TYR A 69 -6.87 20.83 9.49
CA TYR A 69 -7.71 20.14 10.47
C TYR A 69 -9.05 20.88 10.69
N GLN A 70 -9.04 22.21 10.64
CA GLN A 70 -10.24 23.05 10.81
C GLN A 70 -11.07 23.14 9.54
N ILE A 71 -10.44 23.25 8.35
CA ILE A 71 -11.13 23.65 7.12
C ILE A 71 -11.26 22.55 6.06
N TRP A 72 -10.47 21.44 6.16
CA TRP A 72 -10.38 20.46 5.07
C TRP A 72 -10.51 19.00 5.49
N GLN A 73 -9.61 18.49 6.34
CA GLN A 73 -9.63 17.07 6.76
C GLN A 73 -8.81 16.83 8.03
N GLY A 74 -9.21 15.80 8.79
CA GLY A 74 -8.61 15.49 10.09
C GLY A 74 -7.43 14.51 10.05
N THR A 75 -6.94 14.09 8.89
CA THR A 75 -5.86 13.10 8.75
C THR A 75 -4.49 13.73 9.02
N TYR A 76 -4.25 14.14 10.27
CA TYR A 76 -3.13 14.98 10.69
C TYR A 76 -1.75 14.40 10.33
N SER A 77 -1.52 13.10 10.47
CA SER A 77 -0.23 12.48 10.13
C SER A 77 0.02 12.45 8.63
N ALA A 78 -1.04 12.22 7.85
CA ALA A 78 -0.95 12.24 6.40
C ALA A 78 -0.71 13.66 5.88
N LEU A 79 -1.44 14.64 6.39
CA LEU A 79 -1.24 16.06 6.08
C LEU A 79 0.19 16.50 6.42
N PHE A 80 0.69 16.12 7.61
CA PHE A 80 2.06 16.45 8.01
C PHE A 80 3.10 15.97 6.98
N LEU A 81 2.94 14.74 6.45
CA LEU A 81 3.81 14.25 5.39
C LEU A 81 3.58 14.96 4.05
N MET A 82 2.34 15.36 3.72
CA MET A 82 2.05 16.12 2.51
C MET A 82 2.71 17.51 2.54
N TYR A 83 2.65 18.22 3.69
CA TYR A 83 3.34 19.50 3.87
C TYR A 83 4.86 19.37 3.84
N LEU A 84 5.40 18.21 4.18
CA LEU A 84 6.84 17.89 4.09
C LEU A 84 7.16 17.03 2.85
N ALA A 85 6.42 17.22 1.77
CA ALA A 85 6.71 16.52 0.51
C ALA A 85 8.16 16.82 0.06
N PRO A 86 8.82 15.88 -0.64
CA PRO A 86 10.23 16.03 -1.03
C PRO A 86 10.53 17.33 -1.78
N ASN A 87 9.59 17.78 -2.61
CA ASN A 87 9.70 19.04 -3.36
C ASN A 87 9.74 20.30 -2.46
N ALA A 88 9.23 20.23 -1.23
CA ALA A 88 9.41 21.35 -0.29
C ALA A 88 10.91 21.66 -0.03
N PHE A 89 11.78 20.66 -0.14
CA PHE A 89 13.22 20.78 0.07
C PHE A 89 13.99 20.85 -1.26
N SER A 90 13.64 19.99 -2.23
CA SER A 90 14.30 19.91 -3.54
C SER A 90 13.46 19.12 -4.54
N ASN A 91 13.29 19.64 -5.77
CA ASN A 91 12.64 18.89 -6.85
C ASN A 91 13.39 17.59 -7.17
N THR A 92 14.72 17.57 -7.06
CA THR A 92 15.54 16.36 -7.27
C THR A 92 15.23 15.27 -6.23
N ALA A 93 14.90 15.65 -5.00
CA ALA A 93 14.52 14.67 -3.96
C ALA A 93 13.22 13.91 -4.31
N TYR A 94 12.38 14.49 -5.17
CA TYR A 94 11.15 13.85 -5.63
C TYR A 94 11.42 12.56 -6.45
N HIS A 95 12.54 12.47 -7.15
CA HIS A 95 12.98 11.28 -7.87
C HIS A 95 13.15 10.04 -6.99
N LEU A 96 13.30 10.22 -5.66
CA LEU A 96 13.42 9.12 -4.70
C LEU A 96 12.07 8.54 -4.23
N VAL A 97 10.94 9.19 -4.56
CA VAL A 97 9.60 8.80 -4.08
C VAL A 97 9.33 7.33 -4.37
N THR A 98 9.49 6.90 -5.62
CA THR A 98 9.23 5.51 -6.03
C THR A 98 10.09 4.51 -5.26
N PHE A 99 11.38 4.79 -5.12
CA PHE A 99 12.29 3.93 -4.36
C PHE A 99 11.84 3.77 -2.91
N VAL A 100 11.51 4.88 -2.24
CA VAL A 100 11.07 4.88 -0.82
C VAL A 100 9.75 4.12 -0.66
N ILE A 101 8.77 4.35 -1.52
CA ILE A 101 7.47 3.68 -1.46
C ILE A 101 7.60 2.18 -1.68
N LEU A 102 8.37 1.74 -2.68
CA LEU A 102 8.63 0.32 -2.94
C LEU A 102 9.38 -0.35 -1.78
N LEU A 103 10.35 0.35 -1.19
CA LEU A 103 11.08 -0.11 -0.02
C LEU A 103 10.15 -0.27 1.19
N LEU A 104 9.27 0.70 1.45
CA LEU A 104 8.28 0.65 2.53
C LEU A 104 7.31 -0.52 2.34
N LEU A 105 6.75 -0.70 1.14
CA LEU A 105 5.80 -1.77 0.86
C LEU A 105 6.44 -3.15 0.99
N CYS A 106 7.59 -3.39 0.33
CA CYS A 106 8.32 -4.64 0.46
C CYS A 106 8.77 -4.87 1.91
N GLY A 107 9.36 -3.86 2.53
CA GLY A 107 9.80 -3.92 3.92
C GLY A 107 8.66 -4.26 4.87
N GLY A 108 7.49 -3.65 4.71
CA GLY A 108 6.29 -3.94 5.50
C GLY A 108 5.82 -5.39 5.36
N ILE A 109 5.75 -5.93 4.14
CA ILE A 109 5.37 -7.33 3.87
C ILE A 109 6.37 -8.29 4.52
N PHE A 110 7.68 -8.09 4.28
CA PHE A 110 8.72 -8.92 4.88
C PHE A 110 8.73 -8.82 6.41
N TYR A 111 8.55 -7.62 6.95
CA TYR A 111 8.53 -7.36 8.39
C TYR A 111 7.31 -8.01 9.08
N LEU A 112 6.13 -7.96 8.48
CA LEU A 112 4.92 -8.61 8.98
C LEU A 112 5.06 -10.14 8.98
N LEU A 113 5.52 -10.72 7.88
CA LEU A 113 5.57 -12.17 7.72
C LEU A 113 6.68 -12.83 8.56
N CYS A 114 7.76 -12.11 8.89
CA CYS A 114 8.88 -12.64 9.67
C CYS A 114 8.46 -13.29 11.01
N PRO A 115 7.74 -12.62 11.94
CA PRO A 115 7.31 -13.22 13.18
C PRO A 115 6.31 -14.36 12.98
N LEU A 116 5.46 -14.26 11.94
CA LEU A 116 4.51 -15.32 11.62
C LEU A 116 5.23 -16.63 11.28
N PHE A 117 6.27 -16.57 10.44
CA PHE A 117 7.04 -17.74 10.03
C PHE A 117 8.00 -18.25 11.11
N ARG A 118 8.51 -17.40 11.99
CA ARG A 118 9.46 -17.81 13.04
C ARG A 118 8.77 -18.43 14.26
N ARG A 119 7.57 -17.98 14.59
CA ARG A 119 6.92 -18.35 15.84
C ARG A 119 5.58 -19.03 15.66
N PHE A 120 4.68 -18.42 14.91
CA PHE A 120 3.33 -18.94 14.76
C PHE A 120 3.25 -20.07 13.74
N LEU A 121 4.16 -20.08 12.79
CA LEU A 121 4.29 -21.13 11.78
C LEU A 121 5.71 -21.71 11.87
N PRO A 122 5.88 -23.05 11.89
CA PRO A 122 7.20 -23.68 11.96
C PRO A 122 7.96 -23.61 10.64
N GLY A 123 8.03 -22.40 10.06
CA GLY A 123 8.69 -22.12 8.79
C GLY A 123 10.18 -21.82 8.94
N THR A 124 10.92 -22.04 7.87
CA THR A 124 12.33 -21.68 7.74
C THR A 124 12.49 -20.25 7.21
N CYS A 125 13.69 -19.68 7.37
CA CYS A 125 14.01 -18.37 6.77
C CYS A 125 13.85 -18.37 5.24
N GLY A 126 14.21 -19.46 4.55
CA GLY A 126 14.01 -19.60 3.11
C GLY A 126 12.54 -19.60 2.69
N GLU A 127 11.67 -20.22 3.47
CA GLU A 127 10.23 -20.22 3.21
C GLU A 127 9.62 -18.84 3.44
N TRP A 128 10.04 -18.13 4.48
CA TRP A 128 9.67 -16.74 4.72
C TRP A 128 10.07 -15.83 3.55
N ILE A 129 11.35 -15.91 3.10
CA ILE A 129 11.84 -15.12 1.95
C ILE A 129 11.01 -15.44 0.70
N THR A 130 10.74 -16.72 0.41
CA THR A 130 9.97 -17.14 -0.77
C THR A 130 8.56 -16.55 -0.76
N VAL A 131 7.82 -16.69 0.34
CA VAL A 131 6.44 -16.19 0.44
C VAL A 131 6.41 -14.67 0.37
N SER A 132 7.31 -13.99 1.11
CA SER A 132 7.39 -12.52 1.11
C SER A 132 7.74 -11.98 -0.27
N SER A 133 8.68 -12.61 -0.99
CA SER A 133 9.06 -12.19 -2.34
C SER A 133 7.93 -12.35 -3.35
N ILE A 134 7.21 -13.48 -3.33
CA ILE A 134 6.08 -13.73 -4.24
C ILE A 134 4.92 -12.76 -3.96
N LEU A 135 4.57 -12.53 -2.69
CA LEU A 135 3.50 -11.60 -2.34
C LEU A 135 3.87 -10.15 -2.68
N SER A 136 5.11 -9.73 -2.41
CA SER A 136 5.60 -8.40 -2.80
C SER A 136 5.60 -8.24 -4.33
N PHE A 137 6.03 -9.27 -5.07
CA PHE A 137 5.99 -9.27 -6.53
C PHE A 137 4.55 -9.07 -7.03
N LEU A 138 3.59 -9.82 -6.53
CA LEU A 138 2.18 -9.67 -6.91
C LEU A 138 1.67 -8.26 -6.58
N CYS A 139 1.87 -7.77 -5.35
CA CYS A 139 1.43 -6.43 -4.96
C CYS A 139 1.95 -5.35 -5.90
N ILE A 140 3.20 -5.48 -6.38
CA ILE A 140 3.84 -4.42 -7.18
C ILE A 140 3.59 -4.62 -8.67
N GLN A 141 3.68 -5.87 -9.17
CA GLN A 141 3.66 -6.10 -10.60
C GLN A 141 2.27 -6.19 -11.22
N THR A 142 1.24 -6.48 -10.41
CA THR A 142 -0.11 -6.72 -10.91
C THR A 142 -1.15 -5.71 -10.42
N VAL A 143 -0.71 -4.62 -9.76
CA VAL A 143 -1.60 -3.51 -9.41
C VAL A 143 -1.95 -2.67 -10.65
N GLU A 144 -3.20 -2.20 -10.74
CA GLU A 144 -3.70 -1.47 -11.91
C GLU A 144 -3.28 0.02 -11.93
N PHE A 145 -3.22 0.66 -10.77
CA PHE A 145 -3.02 2.11 -10.65
C PHE A 145 -1.59 2.46 -10.20
N GLN A 146 -0.60 2.19 -11.07
CA GLN A 146 0.83 2.30 -10.74
C GLN A 146 1.26 3.73 -10.43
N CYS A 147 0.77 4.71 -11.19
CA CYS A 147 1.10 6.13 -11.00
C CYS A 147 0.75 6.58 -9.57
N ASP A 148 -0.50 6.41 -9.20
CA ASP A 148 -1.04 6.74 -7.88
C ASP A 148 -0.39 5.93 -6.74
N SER A 149 0.07 4.72 -7.06
CA SER A 149 0.58 3.78 -6.06
C SER A 149 2.05 3.97 -5.74
N PHE A 150 2.87 4.45 -6.72
CA PHE A 150 4.32 4.42 -6.60
C PHE A 150 5.02 5.72 -6.98
N TYR A 151 4.43 6.58 -7.83
CA TYR A 151 5.13 7.74 -8.39
C TYR A 151 4.62 9.05 -7.81
N TRP A 152 3.32 9.31 -7.84
CA TRP A 152 2.77 10.54 -7.27
C TRP A 152 2.86 10.53 -5.75
N TYR A 153 3.65 11.45 -5.17
CA TYR A 153 3.98 11.42 -3.74
C TYR A 153 2.75 11.47 -2.85
N ASN A 154 1.87 12.47 -3.02
CA ASN A 154 0.70 12.62 -2.16
C ASN A 154 -0.25 11.41 -2.26
N GLY A 155 -0.40 10.82 -3.44
CA GLY A 155 -1.16 9.59 -3.64
C GLY A 155 -0.47 8.38 -3.01
N SER A 156 0.78 8.11 -3.38
CA SER A 156 1.50 6.92 -2.98
C SER A 156 1.83 6.89 -1.48
N MET A 157 2.24 8.01 -0.88
CA MET A 157 2.54 8.08 0.54
C MET A 157 1.27 7.95 1.38
N TYR A 158 0.19 8.64 1.01
CA TYR A 158 -1.07 8.61 1.76
C TYR A 158 -1.76 7.23 1.73
N TYR A 159 -1.63 6.48 0.63
CA TYR A 159 -2.26 5.16 0.50
C TYR A 159 -1.25 4.02 0.69
N THR A 160 -0.32 3.82 -0.22
CA THR A 160 0.67 2.72 -0.17
C THR A 160 1.61 2.85 1.03
N GLY A 161 2.08 4.07 1.33
CA GLY A 161 2.93 4.34 2.49
C GLY A 161 2.23 4.03 3.81
N PHE A 162 1.00 4.54 4.04
CA PHE A 162 0.24 4.21 5.25
C PHE A 162 -0.17 2.75 5.33
N PHE A 163 -0.46 2.09 4.21
CA PHE A 163 -0.66 0.64 4.19
C PHE A 163 0.61 -0.10 4.66
N ALA A 164 1.78 0.29 4.18
CA ALA A 164 3.05 -0.28 4.63
C ALA A 164 3.29 -0.05 6.13
N VAL A 165 3.00 1.14 6.66
CA VAL A 165 3.08 1.42 8.11
C VAL A 165 2.11 0.53 8.90
N THR A 166 0.91 0.25 8.37
CA THR A 166 -0.01 -0.72 8.96
C THR A 166 0.61 -2.11 9.07
N LEU A 167 1.36 -2.56 8.04
CA LEU A 167 2.08 -3.83 8.09
C LEU A 167 3.21 -3.82 9.12
N PHE A 168 3.94 -2.70 9.28
CA PHE A 168 4.95 -2.53 10.34
C PHE A 168 4.32 -2.55 11.73
N PHE A 169 3.20 -1.89 11.94
CA PHE A 169 2.45 -1.94 13.20
C PHE A 169 2.04 -3.38 13.54
N LEU A 170 1.37 -4.08 12.62
CA LEU A 170 0.95 -5.48 12.82
C LEU A 170 2.14 -6.40 13.04
N GLY A 171 3.23 -6.24 12.28
CA GLY A 171 4.46 -7.00 12.48
C GLY A 171 5.09 -6.78 13.86
N THR A 172 5.03 -5.55 14.40
CA THR A 172 5.48 -5.23 15.76
C THR A 172 4.56 -5.83 16.80
N LEU A 173 3.25 -5.80 16.59
CA LEU A 173 2.24 -6.42 17.44
C LEU A 173 2.46 -7.95 17.53
N PHE A 174 2.67 -8.62 16.39
CA PHE A 174 2.98 -10.05 16.37
C PHE A 174 4.31 -10.38 17.05
N ARG A 175 5.35 -9.52 16.95
CA ARG A 175 6.60 -9.67 17.70
C ARG A 175 6.36 -9.55 19.21
N TYR A 176 5.51 -8.62 19.63
CA TYR A 176 5.13 -8.53 21.03
C TYR A 176 4.36 -9.79 21.50
N LEU A 177 3.43 -10.28 20.69
CA LEU A 177 2.71 -11.53 20.97
C LEU A 177 3.65 -12.74 21.07
N ASP A 178 4.75 -12.73 20.33
CA ASP A 178 5.80 -13.76 20.41
C ASP A 178 6.61 -13.65 21.70
N ASN A 179 7.34 -12.56 21.90
CA ASN A 179 8.40 -12.47 22.88
C ASN A 179 8.00 -11.76 24.20
N GLY A 180 6.86 -11.05 24.22
CA GLY A 180 6.35 -10.32 25.40
C GLY A 180 7.21 -9.14 25.85
N LYS A 181 8.16 -8.68 25.03
CA LYS A 181 9.08 -7.58 25.38
C LYS A 181 8.35 -6.25 25.48
N ARG A 182 8.30 -5.66 26.69
CA ARG A 182 7.60 -4.39 26.95
C ARG A 182 8.18 -3.20 26.19
N ILE A 183 9.45 -3.24 25.79
CA ILE A 183 10.06 -2.20 24.98
C ILE A 183 9.33 -1.97 23.62
N LEU A 184 8.62 -2.99 23.13
CA LEU A 184 7.83 -2.90 21.92
C LEU A 184 6.57 -2.03 22.08
N LEU A 185 6.19 -1.68 23.32
CA LEU A 185 5.08 -0.75 23.57
C LEU A 185 5.37 0.62 22.95
N LEU A 186 6.59 1.12 23.08
CA LEU A 186 6.94 2.44 22.51
C LEU A 186 6.69 2.52 20.99
N PRO A 187 7.29 1.67 20.14
CA PRO A 187 6.98 1.71 18.72
C PRO A 187 5.51 1.41 18.39
N LEU A 188 4.82 0.55 19.15
CA LEU A 188 3.39 0.30 18.97
C LEU A 188 2.56 1.57 19.21
N LEU A 189 2.87 2.34 20.25
CA LEU A 189 2.18 3.61 20.53
C LEU A 189 2.47 4.67 19.46
N LEU A 190 3.72 4.79 19.03
CA LEU A 190 4.11 5.70 17.94
C LEU A 190 3.36 5.37 16.65
N PHE A 191 3.33 4.09 16.25
CA PHE A 191 2.55 3.65 15.10
C PHE A 191 1.05 3.88 15.30
N ALA A 192 0.50 3.65 16.49
CA ALA A 192 -0.92 3.84 16.77
C ALA A 192 -1.34 5.30 16.61
N VAL A 193 -0.56 6.24 17.15
CA VAL A 193 -0.80 7.68 16.98
C VAL A 193 -0.66 8.08 15.51
N PHE A 194 0.39 7.64 14.84
CA PHE A 194 0.65 7.96 13.44
C PHE A 194 -0.43 7.42 12.51
N LEU A 195 -0.84 6.15 12.68
CA LEU A 195 -1.89 5.52 11.87
C LEU A 195 -3.26 6.15 12.12
N GLY A 196 -3.57 6.54 13.35
CA GLY A 196 -4.84 7.18 13.69
C GLY A 196 -5.09 8.49 12.94
N GLY A 197 -4.03 9.24 12.66
CA GLY A 197 -4.06 10.44 11.80
C GLY A 197 -3.80 10.18 10.32
N GLY A 198 -3.87 8.94 9.88
CA GLY A 198 -3.54 8.52 8.52
C GLY A 198 -4.74 8.15 7.67
N ASN A 199 -4.54 7.18 6.79
CA ASN A 199 -5.52 6.72 5.82
C ASN A 199 -6.57 5.79 6.47
N TYR A 200 -7.84 6.17 6.44
CA TYR A 200 -8.93 5.39 7.05
C TYR A 200 -9.18 4.03 6.37
N VAL A 201 -8.83 3.88 5.09
CA VAL A 201 -9.00 2.64 4.33
C VAL A 201 -8.13 1.53 4.93
N SER A 202 -6.84 1.78 5.18
CA SER A 202 -5.93 0.79 5.79
C SER A 202 -6.07 0.73 7.32
N LEU A 203 -6.50 1.82 7.96
CA LEU A 203 -6.64 1.90 9.40
C LEU A 203 -7.78 1.03 9.93
N LEU A 204 -8.95 1.02 9.27
CA LEU A 204 -10.14 0.34 9.78
C LEU A 204 -9.94 -1.17 9.98
N PRO A 205 -9.43 -1.96 9.00
CA PRO A 205 -9.13 -3.37 9.24
C PRO A 205 -8.04 -3.58 10.30
N CYS A 206 -7.08 -2.66 10.42
CA CYS A 206 -6.04 -2.69 11.44
C CYS A 206 -6.64 -2.53 12.84
N MET A 207 -7.55 -1.58 13.03
CA MET A 207 -8.28 -1.38 14.30
C MET A 207 -9.11 -2.62 14.66
N LEU A 208 -9.90 -3.14 13.71
CA LEU A 208 -10.70 -4.35 13.92
C LEU A 208 -9.85 -5.54 14.34
N LEU A 209 -8.72 -5.76 13.67
CA LEU A 209 -7.80 -6.85 14.01
C LEU A 209 -7.14 -6.65 15.38
N SER A 210 -6.68 -5.43 15.69
CA SER A 210 -6.05 -5.10 16.98
C SER A 210 -7.01 -5.29 18.15
N VAL A 211 -8.25 -4.82 18.02
CA VAL A 211 -9.32 -5.02 19.02
C VAL A 211 -9.66 -6.50 19.17
N THR A 212 -9.81 -7.24 18.05
CA THR A 212 -10.10 -8.68 18.09
C THR A 212 -9.00 -9.45 18.82
N ILE A 213 -7.71 -9.18 18.53
CA ILE A 213 -6.57 -9.79 19.23
C ILE A 213 -6.65 -9.48 20.73
N THR A 214 -6.92 -8.24 21.10
CA THR A 214 -7.04 -7.82 22.51
C THR A 214 -8.16 -8.58 23.21
N LEU A 215 -9.35 -8.66 22.62
CA LEU A 215 -10.50 -9.38 23.18
C LEU A 215 -10.21 -10.88 23.34
N LEU A 216 -9.62 -11.52 22.34
CA LEU A 216 -9.23 -12.93 22.43
C LEU A 216 -8.22 -13.20 23.55
N LEU A 217 -7.25 -12.31 23.74
CA LEU A 217 -6.28 -12.42 24.83
C LEU A 217 -6.92 -12.20 26.22
N LEU A 218 -7.90 -11.28 26.31
CA LEU A 218 -8.68 -11.08 27.55
C LEU A 218 -9.50 -12.31 27.90
N LEU A 219 -10.19 -12.90 26.94
CA LEU A 219 -10.96 -14.14 27.14
C LEU A 219 -10.06 -15.30 27.59
N GLN A 220 -8.82 -15.36 27.09
CA GLN A 220 -7.82 -16.34 27.47
C GLN A 220 -7.11 -15.98 28.79
N LYS A 221 -7.45 -14.86 29.46
CA LYS A 221 -6.78 -14.33 30.65
C LYS A 221 -5.26 -14.17 30.48
N ASN A 222 -4.83 -13.86 29.25
CA ASN A 222 -3.42 -13.72 28.91
C ASN A 222 -2.92 -12.31 29.30
N LYS A 223 -1.84 -12.23 30.08
CA LYS A 223 -1.25 -10.95 30.54
C LYS A 223 -0.82 -10.02 29.38
N LYS A 224 -0.58 -10.55 28.17
CA LYS A 224 -0.27 -9.75 26.99
C LYS A 224 -1.45 -8.87 26.53
N ALA A 225 -2.68 -9.19 26.95
CA ALA A 225 -3.87 -8.39 26.70
C ALA A 225 -3.71 -6.94 27.18
N TYR A 226 -2.96 -6.70 28.25
CA TYR A 226 -2.77 -5.35 28.81
C TYR A 226 -2.10 -4.40 27.80
N ILE A 227 -0.97 -4.79 27.21
CA ILE A 227 -0.25 -3.96 26.22
C ILE A 227 -1.02 -3.88 24.91
N CYS A 228 -1.63 -4.98 24.44
CA CYS A 228 -2.49 -4.95 23.25
C CYS A 228 -3.69 -4.02 23.47
N GLY A 229 -4.28 -4.03 24.68
CA GLY A 229 -5.40 -3.15 25.05
C GLY A 229 -5.00 -1.68 25.03
N ILE A 230 -3.89 -1.31 25.67
CA ILE A 230 -3.38 0.06 25.63
C ILE A 230 -3.17 0.52 24.19
N THR A 231 -2.51 -0.32 23.39
CA THR A 231 -2.24 -0.01 21.98
C THR A 231 -3.53 0.18 21.18
N SER A 232 -4.53 -0.69 21.37
CA SER A 232 -5.83 -0.58 20.70
C SER A 232 -6.60 0.67 21.13
N VAL A 233 -6.56 1.01 22.42
CA VAL A 233 -7.21 2.23 22.94
C VAL A 233 -6.54 3.48 22.35
N VAL A 234 -5.21 3.55 22.34
CA VAL A 234 -4.50 4.69 21.74
C VAL A 234 -4.81 4.80 20.24
N LEU A 235 -4.86 3.69 19.50
CA LEU A 235 -5.22 3.68 18.09
C LEU A 235 -6.66 4.23 17.87
N LEU A 236 -7.62 3.78 18.69
CA LEU A 236 -9.01 4.24 18.62
C LEU A 236 -9.15 5.72 18.98
N LEU A 237 -8.45 6.19 20.04
CA LEU A 237 -8.47 7.61 20.42
C LEU A 237 -7.84 8.50 19.35
N SER A 238 -6.72 8.08 18.78
CA SER A 238 -6.03 8.78 17.68
C SER A 238 -6.92 8.87 16.44
N PHE A 239 -7.62 7.78 16.11
CA PHE A 239 -8.62 7.78 15.05
C PHE A 239 -9.80 8.71 15.38
N ALA A 240 -10.30 8.70 16.62
CA ALA A 240 -11.41 9.55 17.02
C ALA A 240 -11.03 11.04 16.88
N VAL A 241 -9.84 11.43 17.32
CA VAL A 241 -9.30 12.79 17.08
C VAL A 241 -9.34 13.14 15.60
N SER A 242 -8.83 12.26 14.74
CA SER A 242 -8.82 12.48 13.29
C SER A 242 -10.23 12.55 12.70
N ALA A 243 -11.13 11.64 13.10
CA ALA A 243 -12.49 11.54 12.55
C ALA A 243 -13.41 12.71 12.98
N MET A 244 -13.18 13.26 14.18
CA MET A 244 -13.97 14.36 14.73
C MET A 244 -13.50 15.75 14.27
N ALA A 245 -12.50 15.85 13.42
CA ALA A 245 -12.01 17.12 12.91
C ALA A 245 -13.12 17.95 12.24
N PRO A 246 -13.23 19.26 12.53
CA PRO A 246 -14.20 20.15 11.88
C PRO A 246 -14.09 20.12 10.35
N GLY A 247 -12.86 20.10 9.80
CA GLY A 247 -12.60 20.03 8.37
C GLY A 247 -13.24 18.83 7.66
N ASN A 248 -13.39 17.70 8.35
CA ASN A 248 -14.10 16.55 7.78
C ASN A 248 -15.58 16.87 7.47
N HIS A 249 -16.24 17.69 8.29
CA HIS A 249 -17.61 18.11 8.05
C HIS A 249 -17.69 19.05 6.84
N VAL A 250 -16.75 20.00 6.74
CA VAL A 250 -16.64 20.90 5.59
C VAL A 250 -16.47 20.10 4.29
N ARG A 251 -15.49 19.19 4.25
CA ARG A 251 -15.22 18.35 3.09
C ARG A 251 -16.40 17.44 2.72
N GLN A 252 -17.08 16.87 3.72
CA GLN A 252 -18.22 15.97 3.50
C GLN A 252 -19.48 16.68 3.02
N SER A 253 -19.62 18.00 3.21
CA SER A 253 -20.79 18.75 2.74
C SER A 253 -20.94 18.72 1.22
N GLY A 254 -19.83 18.59 0.48
CA GLY A 254 -19.79 18.44 -0.98
C GLY A 254 -19.83 16.97 -1.49
N MET A 255 -19.96 15.97 -0.58
CA MET A 255 -19.88 14.55 -0.95
C MET A 255 -21.20 13.82 -0.78
N TRP A 256 -21.42 12.80 -1.59
CA TRP A 256 -22.63 11.97 -1.54
C TRP A 256 -22.52 10.89 -0.45
N LYS A 257 -22.79 11.27 0.79
CA LYS A 257 -22.81 10.39 1.96
C LYS A 257 -24.01 9.44 1.94
N ILE A 258 -23.79 8.18 2.32
CA ILE A 258 -24.87 7.19 2.51
C ILE A 258 -24.90 6.66 3.96
N PRO A 259 -26.03 6.11 4.45
CA PRO A 259 -26.09 5.50 5.77
C PRO A 259 -25.09 4.36 5.94
N ALA A 260 -24.51 4.21 7.14
CA ALA A 260 -23.47 3.23 7.44
C ALA A 260 -23.87 1.79 7.07
N TRP A 261 -25.11 1.37 7.33
CA TRP A 261 -25.56 0.02 6.98
C TRP A 261 -25.58 -0.23 5.46
N LYS A 262 -25.91 0.80 4.63
CA LYS A 262 -25.84 0.72 3.17
C LYS A 262 -24.39 0.64 2.70
N ALA A 263 -23.48 1.40 3.34
CA ALA A 263 -22.05 1.32 3.05
C ALA A 263 -21.52 -0.09 3.32
N ILE A 264 -21.85 -0.68 4.49
CA ILE A 264 -21.47 -2.05 4.84
C ILE A 264 -21.98 -3.06 3.80
N ALA A 265 -23.27 -2.97 3.43
CA ALA A 265 -23.84 -3.87 2.41
C ALA A 265 -23.12 -3.75 1.05
N LYS A 266 -22.82 -2.50 0.61
CA LYS A 266 -22.08 -2.26 -0.62
C LYS A 266 -20.64 -2.80 -0.55
N CYS A 267 -19.97 -2.66 0.60
CA CYS A 267 -18.62 -3.21 0.79
C CYS A 267 -18.60 -4.73 0.66
N LEU A 268 -19.59 -5.41 1.26
CA LEU A 268 -19.73 -6.87 1.15
C LEU A 268 -19.96 -7.30 -0.30
N LEU A 269 -20.84 -6.62 -1.03
CA LEU A 269 -21.07 -6.91 -2.45
C LEU A 269 -19.83 -6.60 -3.32
N GLN A 270 -19.16 -5.49 -3.06
CA GLN A 270 -17.95 -5.12 -3.79
C GLN A 270 -16.80 -6.09 -3.51
N GLY A 271 -16.69 -6.58 -2.27
CA GLY A 271 -15.71 -7.61 -1.90
C GLY A 271 -15.89 -8.90 -2.71
N ILE A 272 -17.12 -9.32 -2.98
CA ILE A 272 -17.40 -10.47 -3.88
C ILE A 272 -16.88 -10.17 -5.29
N ARG A 273 -17.22 -9.01 -5.85
CA ARG A 273 -16.75 -8.59 -7.19
C ARG A 273 -15.25 -8.60 -7.29
N TYR A 274 -14.56 -7.97 -6.32
CA TYR A 274 -13.10 -7.94 -6.27
C TYR A 274 -12.49 -9.34 -6.13
N THR A 275 -13.09 -10.22 -5.32
CA THR A 275 -12.61 -11.60 -5.18
C THR A 275 -12.62 -12.33 -6.52
N PHE A 276 -13.71 -12.23 -7.29
CA PHE A 276 -13.77 -12.85 -8.62
C PHE A 276 -12.84 -12.17 -9.63
N ALA A 277 -12.78 -10.85 -9.66
CA ALA A 277 -11.95 -10.12 -10.61
C ALA A 277 -10.45 -10.35 -10.39
N TRP A 278 -10.00 -10.40 -9.13
CA TRP A 278 -8.59 -10.47 -8.78
C TRP A 278 -8.04 -11.89 -8.58
N THR A 279 -8.91 -12.91 -8.52
CA THR A 279 -8.49 -14.32 -8.55
C THR A 279 -8.21 -14.73 -10.01
N GLY A 280 -7.23 -14.07 -10.60
CA GLY A 280 -6.81 -14.28 -12.00
C GLY A 280 -5.62 -15.24 -12.13
N LEU A 281 -5.06 -15.32 -13.36
CA LEU A 281 -3.97 -16.24 -13.70
C LEU A 281 -2.73 -16.07 -12.81
N TRP A 282 -2.36 -14.84 -12.47
CA TRP A 282 -1.23 -14.54 -11.59
C TRP A 282 -1.44 -15.08 -10.17
N TRP A 283 -2.66 -14.94 -9.63
CA TRP A 283 -3.00 -15.47 -8.31
C TRP A 283 -2.91 -17.00 -8.30
N VAL A 284 -3.49 -17.66 -9.31
CA VAL A 284 -3.47 -19.12 -9.43
C VAL A 284 -2.05 -19.66 -9.59
N LEU A 285 -1.22 -19.01 -10.42
CA LEU A 285 0.19 -19.35 -10.58
C LEU A 285 0.96 -19.27 -9.25
N ALA A 286 0.77 -18.17 -8.50
CA ALA A 286 1.39 -17.98 -7.20
C ALA A 286 0.90 -19.02 -6.17
N ALA A 287 -0.40 -19.36 -6.17
CA ALA A 287 -0.96 -20.39 -5.31
C ALA A 287 -0.31 -21.76 -5.58
N LEU A 288 -0.13 -22.14 -6.85
CA LEU A 288 0.57 -23.37 -7.23
C LEU A 288 2.07 -23.36 -6.87
N LEU A 289 2.71 -22.19 -6.95
CA LEU A 289 4.12 -22.00 -6.50
C LEU A 289 4.25 -22.16 -4.99
N LEU A 290 3.31 -21.59 -4.22
CA LEU A 290 3.34 -21.57 -2.75
C LEU A 290 2.79 -22.87 -2.13
N LEU A 291 1.98 -23.64 -2.83
CA LEU A 291 1.37 -24.87 -2.31
C LEU A 291 2.38 -25.82 -1.63
N PRO A 292 3.53 -26.19 -2.23
CA PRO A 292 4.48 -27.09 -1.57
C PRO A 292 5.18 -26.44 -0.36
N VAL A 293 5.31 -25.11 -0.32
CA VAL A 293 5.83 -24.38 0.83
C VAL A 293 4.84 -24.48 1.98
N PHE A 294 3.57 -24.20 1.72
CA PHE A 294 2.50 -24.28 2.71
C PHE A 294 2.31 -25.69 3.26
N LEU A 295 2.31 -26.70 2.40
CA LEU A 295 2.23 -28.10 2.83
C LEU A 295 3.39 -28.47 3.81
N ARG A 296 4.63 -28.09 3.49
CA ARG A 296 5.79 -28.39 4.35
C ARG A 296 5.69 -27.72 5.73
N ILE A 297 5.20 -26.48 5.79
CA ILE A 297 5.03 -25.74 7.04
C ILE A 297 3.92 -26.39 7.88
N LEU A 298 2.81 -26.68 7.25
CA LEU A 298 1.60 -27.17 7.93
C LEU A 298 1.74 -28.58 8.49
N GLN A 299 2.52 -29.44 7.84
CA GLN A 299 2.81 -30.79 8.35
C GLN A 299 3.54 -30.79 9.71
N LYS A 300 4.25 -29.71 10.02
CA LYS A 300 5.01 -29.56 11.26
C LYS A 300 4.18 -28.92 12.38
N LYS A 301 2.96 -28.45 12.10
CA LYS A 301 2.12 -27.71 13.03
C LYS A 301 0.98 -28.56 13.56
N ASN A 302 0.66 -28.43 14.88
CA ASN A 302 -0.53 -29.02 15.46
C ASN A 302 -1.79 -28.46 14.77
N GLY A 303 -2.66 -29.35 14.27
CA GLY A 303 -3.81 -29.04 13.45
C GLY A 303 -4.98 -28.31 14.11
N ALA A 304 -5.05 -28.26 15.46
CA ALA A 304 -6.18 -27.68 16.21
C ALA A 304 -6.52 -26.23 15.81
N PHE A 305 -5.52 -25.44 15.40
CA PHE A 305 -5.72 -24.08 14.93
C PHE A 305 -6.61 -23.99 13.67
N PHE A 306 -6.64 -25.04 12.84
CA PHE A 306 -7.33 -25.03 11.53
C PHE A 306 -8.74 -25.63 11.59
N SER A 307 -9.35 -25.75 12.78
CA SER A 307 -10.63 -26.47 12.97
C SER A 307 -11.87 -25.70 12.44
N HIS A 308 -11.79 -24.37 12.26
CA HIS A 308 -12.95 -23.51 11.94
C HIS A 308 -12.77 -22.71 10.64
N PRO A 309 -12.65 -23.34 9.45
CA PRO A 309 -12.29 -22.64 8.22
C PRO A 309 -13.36 -21.65 7.74
N ILE A 310 -14.65 -21.95 7.94
CA ILE A 310 -15.75 -21.06 7.54
C ILE A 310 -15.72 -19.79 8.39
N LEU A 311 -15.59 -19.92 9.72
CA LEU A 311 -15.52 -18.76 10.63
C LEU A 311 -14.30 -17.89 10.32
N PHE A 312 -13.13 -18.52 10.10
CA PHE A 312 -11.90 -17.84 9.73
C PHE A 312 -12.06 -17.08 8.41
N THR A 313 -12.63 -17.73 7.38
CA THR A 313 -12.87 -17.11 6.07
C THR A 313 -13.84 -15.94 6.17
N GLY A 314 -14.93 -16.10 6.93
CA GLY A 314 -15.91 -15.03 7.14
C GLY A 314 -15.30 -13.81 7.85
N TYR A 315 -14.48 -14.03 8.88
CA TYR A 315 -13.77 -12.96 9.57
C TYR A 315 -12.72 -12.26 8.65
N ALA A 316 -11.91 -13.03 7.96
CA ALA A 316 -10.92 -12.54 7.02
C ALA A 316 -11.57 -11.73 5.86
N TYR A 317 -12.70 -12.22 5.35
CA TYR A 317 -13.50 -11.51 4.37
C TYR A 317 -14.07 -10.19 4.92
N GLY A 318 -14.55 -10.19 6.16
CA GLY A 318 -15.00 -8.98 6.84
C GLY A 318 -13.90 -7.92 6.98
N LEU A 319 -12.67 -8.35 7.34
CA LEU A 319 -11.50 -7.46 7.38
C LEU A 319 -11.17 -6.89 5.99
N PHE A 320 -11.22 -7.71 4.96
CA PHE A 320 -10.99 -7.26 3.58
C PHE A 320 -12.05 -6.23 3.15
N CYS A 321 -13.33 -6.54 3.33
CA CYS A 321 -14.42 -5.65 2.96
C CYS A 321 -14.41 -4.34 3.74
N SER A 322 -13.93 -4.34 5.00
CA SER A 322 -13.89 -3.16 5.85
C SER A 322 -13.03 -2.03 5.25
N MET A 323 -12.04 -2.34 4.42
CA MET A 323 -11.24 -1.32 3.74
C MET A 323 -12.07 -0.39 2.85
N SER A 324 -13.11 -0.92 2.20
CA SER A 324 -13.97 -0.12 1.33
C SER A 324 -15.05 0.68 2.09
N CYS A 325 -15.27 0.39 3.38
CA CYS A 325 -16.32 1.05 4.17
C CYS A 325 -16.18 2.58 4.26
N PRO A 326 -15.00 3.17 4.54
CA PRO A 326 -14.85 4.62 4.56
C PRO A 326 -15.21 5.27 3.22
N LEU A 327 -14.86 4.63 2.11
CA LEU A 327 -15.09 5.14 0.76
C LEU A 327 -16.59 5.14 0.41
N PHE A 328 -17.28 4.01 0.62
CA PHE A 328 -18.72 3.95 0.39
C PHE A 328 -19.50 4.85 1.35
N TYR A 329 -19.07 4.95 2.61
CA TYR A 329 -19.72 5.81 3.59
C TYR A 329 -19.67 7.29 3.21
N THR A 330 -18.51 7.77 2.77
CA THR A 330 -18.27 9.19 2.49
C THR A 330 -18.60 9.61 1.06
N MET A 331 -18.34 8.75 0.07
CA MET A 331 -18.42 9.10 -1.36
C MET A 331 -19.39 8.22 -2.16
N ASN A 332 -19.97 7.20 -1.54
CA ASN A 332 -20.84 6.22 -2.20
C ASN A 332 -20.18 5.55 -3.44
N SER A 333 -18.87 5.42 -3.43
CA SER A 333 -18.06 4.88 -4.53
C SER A 333 -16.92 3.99 -4.01
N THR A 334 -16.21 3.32 -4.93
CA THR A 334 -14.99 2.55 -4.62
C THR A 334 -13.77 3.44 -4.31
N GLY A 335 -13.94 4.75 -4.51
CA GLY A 335 -12.86 5.72 -4.35
C GLY A 335 -11.92 5.78 -5.57
N PRO A 336 -10.85 6.58 -5.47
CA PRO A 336 -9.84 6.73 -6.52
C PRO A 336 -8.96 5.49 -6.64
N GLY A 337 -8.23 5.37 -7.77
CA GLY A 337 -7.35 4.23 -8.08
C GLY A 337 -6.36 3.88 -6.98
N ARG A 338 -5.76 4.89 -6.33
CA ARG A 338 -4.85 4.72 -5.18
C ARG A 338 -5.50 4.02 -3.97
N ALA A 339 -6.79 4.22 -3.74
CA ALA A 339 -7.52 3.52 -2.70
C ALA A 339 -7.80 2.05 -3.09
N VAL A 340 -8.18 1.82 -4.35
CA VAL A 340 -8.38 0.46 -4.89
C VAL A 340 -7.09 -0.34 -4.84
N ALA A 341 -5.93 0.28 -5.09
CA ALA A 341 -4.62 -0.36 -5.04
C ALA A 341 -4.32 -0.98 -3.65
N ILE A 342 -4.54 -0.25 -2.56
CA ILE A 342 -4.30 -0.81 -1.21
C ILE A 342 -5.35 -1.85 -0.81
N VAL A 343 -6.57 -1.75 -1.32
CA VAL A 343 -7.58 -2.83 -1.18
C VAL A 343 -7.12 -4.09 -1.90
N TYR A 344 -6.49 -3.95 -3.08
CA TYR A 344 -5.88 -5.07 -3.80
C TYR A 344 -4.72 -5.72 -3.03
N TYR A 345 -3.83 -4.92 -2.43
CA TYR A 345 -2.75 -5.48 -1.58
C TYR A 345 -3.30 -6.29 -0.41
N MET A 346 -4.35 -5.76 0.24
CA MET A 346 -5.01 -6.49 1.33
C MET A 346 -5.69 -7.77 0.84
N PHE A 347 -6.34 -7.73 -0.34
CA PHE A 347 -6.89 -8.93 -0.98
C PHE A 347 -5.83 -10.01 -1.14
N LEU A 348 -4.66 -9.68 -1.67
CA LEU A 348 -3.57 -10.65 -1.84
C LEU A 348 -3.15 -11.26 -0.50
N LEU A 349 -2.88 -10.43 0.52
CA LEU A 349 -2.46 -10.91 1.83
C LEU A 349 -3.52 -11.80 2.50
N ILE A 350 -4.78 -11.38 2.45
CA ILE A 350 -5.90 -12.13 3.07
C ILE A 350 -6.21 -13.40 2.28
N SER A 351 -6.31 -13.34 0.96
CA SER A 351 -6.65 -14.51 0.15
C SER A 351 -5.62 -15.63 0.26
N PHE A 352 -4.32 -15.29 0.27
CA PHE A 352 -3.26 -16.28 0.53
C PHE A 352 -3.27 -16.79 1.97
N THR A 353 -3.66 -15.98 2.95
CA THR A 353 -3.84 -16.42 4.34
C THR A 353 -5.02 -17.40 4.47
N VAL A 354 -6.14 -17.11 3.81
CA VAL A 354 -7.30 -18.01 3.73
C VAL A 354 -6.95 -19.31 3.01
N PHE A 355 -6.25 -19.23 1.88
CA PHE A 355 -5.77 -20.41 1.14
C PHE A 355 -4.87 -21.30 2.02
N PHE A 356 -3.92 -20.69 2.75
CA PHE A 356 -3.08 -21.39 3.70
C PHE A 356 -3.90 -22.07 4.81
N TYR A 357 -4.91 -21.39 5.34
CA TYR A 357 -5.77 -21.94 6.39
C TYR A 357 -6.58 -23.15 5.90
N TRP A 358 -7.14 -23.08 4.68
CA TRP A 358 -7.88 -24.19 4.10
C TRP A 358 -7.01 -25.42 3.82
N ILE A 359 -5.76 -25.22 3.38
CA ILE A 359 -4.81 -26.34 3.27
C ILE A 359 -4.59 -26.98 4.64
N GLY A 360 -4.43 -26.18 5.68
CA GLY A 360 -4.28 -26.68 7.06
C GLY A 360 -5.50 -27.49 7.53
N PHE A 361 -6.70 -27.02 7.21
CA PHE A 361 -7.94 -27.76 7.51
C PHE A 361 -8.02 -29.11 6.79
N VAL A 362 -7.71 -29.14 5.48
CA VAL A 362 -7.69 -30.39 4.71
C VAL A 362 -6.67 -31.36 5.31
N LEU A 363 -5.48 -30.92 5.65
CA LEU A 363 -4.45 -31.73 6.31
C LEU A 363 -4.92 -32.27 7.66
N LEU A 364 -5.58 -31.42 8.48
CA LEU A 364 -6.17 -31.85 9.75
C LEU A 364 -7.18 -32.99 9.54
N LYS A 365 -8.06 -32.86 8.56
CA LYS A 365 -9.05 -33.91 8.24
C LYS A 365 -8.41 -35.19 7.70
N MET A 366 -7.30 -35.08 6.95
CA MET A 366 -6.57 -36.25 6.46
C MET A 366 -5.84 -36.96 7.62
N GLN A 367 -5.28 -36.24 8.59
CA GLN A 367 -4.63 -36.82 9.76
C GLN A 367 -5.60 -37.47 10.75
N ALA A 368 -6.87 -37.08 10.75
CA ALA A 368 -7.91 -37.67 11.60
C ALA A 368 -8.50 -39.00 11.05
N ARG A 369 -8.02 -39.50 9.92
CA ARG A 369 -8.45 -40.79 9.34
C ARG A 369 -7.87 -41.98 10.10
N PRO A 370 -8.50 -43.16 10.08
CA PRO A 370 -8.01 -44.35 10.77
C PRO A 370 -6.58 -44.77 10.37
N ASN A 371 -6.21 -44.55 9.10
CA ASN A 371 -4.86 -44.81 8.57
C ASN A 371 -4.28 -43.50 7.98
N PRO A 372 -3.79 -42.58 8.83
CA PRO A 372 -3.24 -41.33 8.33
C PRO A 372 -1.94 -41.60 7.57
N PRO A 373 -1.70 -40.92 6.44
CA PRO A 373 -0.42 -41.02 5.76
C PRO A 373 0.70 -40.45 6.63
N GLU A 374 1.80 -41.18 6.79
CA GLU A 374 2.96 -40.73 7.58
C GLU A 374 3.52 -39.38 7.12
N ARG A 375 3.48 -39.15 5.82
CA ARG A 375 3.79 -37.86 5.19
C ARG A 375 2.85 -37.60 4.02
N ILE A 376 2.28 -36.42 4.00
CA ILE A 376 1.53 -35.95 2.83
C ILE A 376 2.56 -35.28 1.90
N GLU A 377 3.30 -36.09 1.17
CA GLU A 377 4.07 -35.60 0.05
C GLU A 377 3.12 -35.44 -1.15
N VAL A 378 3.29 -34.34 -1.87
CA VAL A 378 2.62 -34.20 -3.16
C VAL A 378 3.10 -35.38 -4.02
N SER A 379 2.22 -36.36 -4.28
CA SER A 379 2.59 -37.57 -5.03
C SER A 379 3.27 -37.19 -6.34
N GLY A 380 4.11 -38.06 -6.89
CA GLY A 380 4.81 -37.78 -8.16
C GLY A 380 3.82 -37.36 -9.27
N LYS A 381 2.66 -38.02 -9.38
CA LYS A 381 1.60 -37.66 -10.33
C LYS A 381 1.03 -36.25 -10.07
N LEU A 382 0.76 -35.89 -8.80
CA LEU A 382 0.24 -34.58 -8.45
C LEU A 382 1.28 -33.46 -8.67
N ASN A 383 2.56 -33.73 -8.43
CA ASN A 383 3.65 -32.80 -8.78
C ASN A 383 3.74 -32.59 -10.28
N THR A 384 3.64 -33.67 -11.10
CA THR A 384 3.65 -33.57 -12.55
C THR A 384 2.46 -32.74 -13.03
N ALA A 385 1.24 -33.04 -12.54
CA ALA A 385 0.04 -32.26 -12.86
C ALA A 385 0.18 -30.76 -12.47
N ARG A 386 0.77 -30.48 -11.32
CA ARG A 386 1.06 -29.10 -10.88
C ARG A 386 2.05 -28.39 -11.82
N TYR A 387 3.15 -29.04 -12.21
CA TYR A 387 4.11 -28.43 -13.14
C TYR A 387 3.49 -28.23 -14.53
N LEU A 388 2.66 -29.16 -15.00
CA LEU A 388 1.92 -29.00 -16.23
C LEU A 388 0.94 -27.83 -16.16
N ALA A 389 0.16 -27.71 -15.06
CA ALA A 389 -0.74 -26.59 -14.84
C ALA A 389 0.01 -25.25 -14.81
N MET A 390 1.16 -25.18 -14.14
CA MET A 390 2.00 -24.00 -14.14
C MET A 390 2.52 -23.65 -15.53
N ALA A 391 2.95 -24.64 -16.32
CA ALA A 391 3.38 -24.43 -17.70
C ALA A 391 2.24 -23.88 -18.58
N VAL A 392 1.03 -24.43 -18.45
CA VAL A 392 -0.17 -23.93 -19.15
C VAL A 392 -0.50 -22.52 -18.73
N LEU A 393 -0.44 -22.19 -17.44
CA LEU A 393 -0.69 -20.83 -16.94
C LEU A 393 0.36 -19.83 -17.46
N LEU A 394 1.64 -20.19 -17.42
CA LEU A 394 2.71 -19.35 -17.97
C LEU A 394 2.52 -19.12 -19.49
N PHE A 395 2.20 -20.17 -20.22
CA PHE A 395 1.88 -20.08 -21.64
C PHE A 395 0.67 -19.17 -21.88
N SER A 396 -0.39 -19.29 -21.06
CA SER A 396 -1.57 -18.42 -21.15
C SER A 396 -1.23 -16.97 -20.86
N ILE A 397 -0.42 -16.69 -19.83
CA ILE A 397 0.06 -15.33 -19.51
C ILE A 397 0.86 -14.74 -20.69
N LEU A 398 1.68 -15.56 -21.34
CA LEU A 398 2.45 -15.13 -22.51
C LEU A 398 1.54 -14.86 -23.72
N CYS A 399 0.63 -15.78 -24.05
CA CYS A 399 -0.26 -15.65 -25.21
C CYS A 399 -1.28 -14.53 -25.07
N THR A 400 -1.77 -14.28 -23.86
CA THR A 400 -2.72 -13.18 -23.60
C THR A 400 -2.05 -11.81 -23.46
N GLY A 401 -0.73 -11.73 -23.42
CA GLY A 401 0.01 -10.48 -23.21
C GLY A 401 -0.05 -9.95 -21.78
N LEU A 402 -0.62 -10.66 -20.81
CA LEU A 402 -0.72 -10.23 -19.41
C LEU A 402 0.64 -9.90 -18.77
N TRP A 403 1.72 -10.47 -19.24
CA TRP A 403 3.07 -10.12 -18.78
C TRP A 403 3.46 -8.68 -19.14
N GLN A 404 2.93 -8.14 -20.25
CA GLN A 404 3.15 -6.76 -20.70
C GLN A 404 2.43 -5.75 -19.81
N GLU A 405 1.38 -6.19 -19.11
CA GLU A 405 0.60 -5.37 -18.18
C GLU A 405 1.26 -5.26 -16.80
N THR A 406 2.35 -5.99 -16.54
CA THR A 406 3.10 -5.84 -15.29
C THR A 406 3.72 -4.46 -15.18
N SER A 407 3.81 -3.95 -13.96
CA SER A 407 4.36 -2.61 -13.69
C SER A 407 5.78 -2.44 -14.27
N ALA A 408 6.63 -3.48 -14.18
CA ALA A 408 7.98 -3.46 -14.73
C ALA A 408 7.97 -3.33 -16.26
N MET A 409 7.12 -4.07 -16.96
CA MET A 409 7.06 -4.03 -18.43
C MET A 409 6.48 -2.71 -18.94
N LYS A 410 5.49 -2.16 -18.24
CA LYS A 410 4.98 -0.81 -18.54
C LYS A 410 6.08 0.24 -18.35
N ALA A 411 6.86 0.15 -17.25
CA ALA A 411 7.98 1.06 -17.00
C ALA A 411 9.07 0.93 -18.08
N ILE A 412 9.43 -0.31 -18.50
CA ILE A 412 10.37 -0.54 -19.59
C ILE A 412 9.87 0.12 -20.87
N ARG A 413 8.59 -0.05 -21.22
CA ARG A 413 8.00 0.55 -22.42
C ARG A 413 8.14 2.08 -22.40
N VAL A 414 7.66 2.74 -21.35
CA VAL A 414 7.74 4.20 -21.21
C VAL A 414 9.18 4.72 -21.28
N LEU A 415 10.16 3.93 -20.78
CA LEU A 415 11.58 4.27 -20.87
C LEU A 415 12.14 4.07 -22.30
N THR A 416 11.76 2.99 -22.98
CA THR A 416 12.31 2.65 -24.32
C THR A 416 11.68 3.45 -25.44
N ASP A 417 10.41 3.83 -25.31
CA ASP A 417 9.69 4.65 -26.28
C ASP A 417 10.10 6.14 -26.21
N GLY A 418 10.92 6.51 -25.21
CA GLY A 418 11.42 7.86 -25.02
C GLY A 418 10.43 8.83 -24.38
N GLU A 419 9.20 8.41 -24.09
CA GLU A 419 8.16 9.25 -23.51
C GLU A 419 8.53 9.85 -22.15
N ALA A 420 9.24 9.06 -21.30
CA ALA A 420 9.70 9.57 -20.01
C ALA A 420 10.72 10.70 -20.17
N ALA A 421 11.66 10.56 -21.10
CA ALA A 421 12.69 11.57 -21.35
C ALA A 421 12.09 12.84 -21.98
N ALA A 422 11.13 12.70 -22.91
CA ALA A 422 10.44 13.82 -23.53
C ALA A 422 9.59 14.60 -22.51
N TYR A 423 8.83 13.90 -21.64
CA TYR A 423 8.10 14.52 -20.55
C TYR A 423 9.03 15.29 -19.59
N ALA A 424 10.17 14.68 -19.25
CA ALA A 424 11.15 15.32 -18.37
C ALA A 424 11.71 16.60 -19.00
N ALA A 425 12.02 16.59 -20.30
CA ALA A 425 12.50 17.77 -21.01
C ALA A 425 11.46 18.91 -20.99
N GLU A 426 10.18 18.61 -21.29
CA GLU A 426 9.10 19.60 -21.19
C GLU A 426 8.96 20.15 -19.76
N TYR A 427 9.13 19.28 -18.74
CA TYR A 427 9.05 19.70 -17.36
C TYR A 427 10.22 20.62 -16.96
N GLU A 428 11.44 20.28 -17.36
CA GLU A 428 12.62 21.13 -17.14
C GLU A 428 12.51 22.50 -17.83
N ASP A 429 11.98 22.53 -19.06
CA ASP A 429 11.72 23.79 -19.75
C ASP A 429 10.70 24.66 -18.99
N ARG A 430 9.65 24.06 -18.42
CA ARG A 430 8.71 24.76 -17.55
C ARG A 430 9.39 25.26 -16.27
N LEU A 431 10.28 24.47 -15.66
CA LEU A 431 11.02 24.88 -14.47
C LEU A 431 11.94 26.09 -14.74
N LEU A 432 12.55 26.19 -15.93
CA LEU A 432 13.33 27.37 -16.31
C LEU A 432 12.46 28.64 -16.28
N LEU A 433 11.26 28.58 -16.86
CA LEU A 433 10.32 29.68 -16.86
C LEU A 433 9.77 29.99 -15.46
N LEU A 434 9.45 28.96 -14.69
CA LEU A 434 8.91 29.09 -13.34
C LEU A 434 9.94 29.69 -12.35
N ASN A 435 11.21 29.40 -12.54
CA ASN A 435 12.29 29.92 -11.68
C ASN A 435 12.87 31.27 -12.18
N ASP A 436 12.43 31.80 -13.33
CA ASP A 436 12.90 33.10 -13.82
C ASP A 436 12.28 34.23 -12.98
N PRO A 437 13.07 35.01 -12.21
CA PRO A 437 12.54 36.07 -11.35
C PRO A 437 11.94 37.24 -12.13
N GLU A 438 12.31 37.43 -13.39
CA GLU A 438 11.80 38.53 -14.23
C GLU A 438 10.39 38.27 -14.74
N VAL A 439 9.95 37.00 -14.75
CA VAL A 439 8.62 36.60 -15.21
C VAL A 439 7.68 36.46 -14.02
N THR A 440 6.75 37.38 -13.86
CA THR A 440 5.78 37.38 -12.74
C THR A 440 4.47 36.68 -13.06
N ASP A 441 4.02 36.78 -14.32
CA ASP A 441 2.78 36.16 -14.81
C ASP A 441 3.12 35.05 -15.78
N VAL A 442 2.81 33.80 -15.39
CA VAL A 442 3.22 32.62 -16.15
C VAL A 442 2.00 31.93 -16.76
N VAL A 443 2.02 31.82 -18.08
CA VAL A 443 1.05 31.06 -18.86
C VAL A 443 1.76 29.88 -19.48
N LEU A 444 1.47 28.68 -18.98
CA LEU A 444 2.07 27.43 -19.46
C LEU A 444 1.26 26.86 -20.63
N THR A 445 1.94 26.13 -21.52
CA THR A 445 1.30 25.25 -22.50
C THR A 445 1.06 23.88 -21.88
N PRO A 446 -0.03 23.16 -22.24
CA PRO A 446 -0.26 21.79 -21.80
C PRO A 446 0.91 20.87 -22.16
N PHE A 447 1.18 19.86 -21.33
CA PHE A 447 2.15 18.82 -21.68
C PHE A 447 1.73 18.05 -22.92
N ILE A 448 2.65 17.90 -23.88
CA ILE A 448 2.46 17.07 -25.07
C ILE A 448 2.64 15.60 -24.71
N HIS A 449 3.72 15.29 -23.98
CA HIS A 449 4.02 13.93 -23.51
C HIS A 449 3.42 13.70 -22.14
N GLN A 450 2.56 12.66 -22.03
CA GLN A 450 1.79 12.36 -20.81
C GLN A 450 1.93 10.87 -20.45
N PRO A 451 3.15 10.41 -20.08
CA PRO A 451 3.38 9.00 -19.77
C PRO A 451 2.55 8.53 -18.56
N ALA A 452 1.62 7.60 -18.79
CA ALA A 452 0.58 7.17 -17.83
C ALA A 452 1.10 6.71 -16.46
N LEU A 453 2.39 6.33 -16.35
CA LEU A 453 2.97 5.88 -15.09
C LEU A 453 3.48 7.01 -14.19
N ILE A 454 3.82 8.18 -14.75
CA ILE A 454 4.44 9.28 -14.00
C ILE A 454 3.70 10.62 -14.20
N TYR A 455 2.72 10.69 -15.10
CA TYR A 455 1.90 11.88 -15.30
C TYR A 455 0.55 11.71 -14.57
N THR A 456 0.21 12.64 -13.69
CA THR A 456 -1.04 12.62 -12.90
C THR A 456 -2.04 13.69 -13.33
N GLY A 457 -1.67 14.55 -14.24
CA GLY A 457 -2.45 15.70 -14.71
C GLY A 457 -1.62 16.96 -14.74
N ASP A 458 -2.20 18.01 -15.32
CA ASP A 458 -1.61 19.34 -15.39
C ASP A 458 -2.33 20.32 -14.46
N LEU A 459 -1.82 21.55 -14.36
CA LEU A 459 -2.44 22.60 -13.57
C LEU A 459 -3.78 23.05 -14.18
N PRO A 460 -4.70 23.61 -13.38
CA PRO A 460 -5.95 24.18 -13.89
C PRO A 460 -5.70 25.31 -14.90
N GLY A 461 -6.66 25.50 -15.79
CA GLY A 461 -6.66 26.62 -16.75
C GLY A 461 -7.13 27.96 -16.17
N ASP A 462 -7.58 27.97 -14.93
CA ASP A 462 -8.03 29.16 -14.22
C ASP A 462 -6.93 29.63 -13.24
N PRO A 463 -6.39 30.86 -13.40
CA PRO A 463 -5.41 31.41 -12.44
C PRO A 463 -5.98 31.59 -11.03
N GLU A 464 -7.31 31.73 -10.91
CA GLU A 464 -7.99 31.90 -9.63
C GLU A 464 -8.27 30.57 -8.92
N ASP A 465 -8.04 29.42 -9.57
CA ASP A 465 -8.15 28.11 -8.93
C ASP A 465 -7.21 28.00 -7.72
N PRO A 466 -7.66 27.43 -6.59
CA PRO A 466 -6.83 27.29 -5.40
C PRO A 466 -5.49 26.59 -5.66
N THR A 467 -5.43 25.62 -6.56
CA THR A 467 -4.19 24.92 -6.93
C THR A 467 -3.26 25.86 -7.70
N SER A 468 -3.77 26.57 -8.70
CA SER A 468 -2.99 27.54 -9.48
C SER A 468 -2.37 28.62 -8.59
N ARG A 469 -3.15 29.19 -7.66
CA ARG A 469 -2.67 30.18 -6.68
C ARG A 469 -1.58 29.63 -5.77
N LYS A 470 -1.72 28.39 -5.28
CA LYS A 470 -0.71 27.78 -4.40
C LYS A 470 0.57 27.42 -5.15
N VAL A 471 0.48 27.00 -6.41
CA VAL A 471 1.66 26.78 -7.24
C VAL A 471 2.34 28.11 -7.61
N ALA A 472 1.56 29.15 -7.90
CA ALA A 472 2.10 30.51 -8.07
C ALA A 472 2.84 30.98 -6.80
N GLN A 473 2.26 30.77 -5.61
CA GLN A 473 2.91 31.07 -4.32
C GLN A 473 4.22 30.30 -4.16
N TYR A 474 4.26 29.00 -4.50
CA TYR A 474 5.46 28.18 -4.41
C TYR A 474 6.62 28.75 -5.25
N PHE A 475 6.35 29.20 -6.48
CA PHE A 475 7.33 29.78 -7.39
C PHE A 475 7.45 31.31 -7.28
N GLN A 476 6.78 31.93 -6.30
CA GLN A 476 6.78 33.39 -6.08
C GLN A 476 6.31 34.17 -7.31
N LYS A 477 5.27 33.68 -8.00
CA LYS A 477 4.63 34.30 -9.15
C LYS A 477 3.35 35.04 -8.75
N THR A 478 2.98 36.06 -9.53
CA THR A 478 1.71 36.79 -9.35
C THR A 478 0.53 35.98 -9.86
N SER A 479 0.70 35.36 -11.02
CA SER A 479 -0.30 34.42 -11.58
C SER A 479 0.38 33.25 -12.29
N LEU A 480 -0.28 32.09 -12.29
CA LEU A 480 0.19 30.89 -12.96
C LEU A 480 -0.97 29.98 -13.32
N TYR A 481 -1.06 29.59 -14.60
CA TYR A 481 -2.07 28.65 -15.09
C TYR A 481 -1.65 28.02 -16.40
N VAL A 482 -2.37 26.99 -16.84
CA VAL A 482 -2.16 26.34 -18.13
C VAL A 482 -3.19 26.84 -19.15
N ASN A 483 -2.74 27.32 -20.30
CA ASN A 483 -3.64 27.70 -21.38
C ASN A 483 -3.97 26.49 -22.25
N TYR A 484 -5.16 25.94 -22.09
CA TYR A 484 -5.65 24.81 -22.89
C TYR A 484 -6.18 25.21 -24.27
N GLY A 485 -6.11 26.50 -24.63
CA GLY A 485 -6.80 27.01 -25.80
C GLY A 485 -8.33 27.09 -25.59
N ASN A 486 -8.97 28.04 -26.23
CA ASN A 486 -10.43 28.02 -26.32
C ASN A 486 -10.81 26.92 -27.33
N ASN A 487 -11.24 25.76 -26.90
CA ASN A 487 -12.01 24.83 -27.75
C ASN A 487 -13.48 25.16 -27.65
#